data_2100f69f0e7d6ec523d20f4d6eaaaeb9
#
_entry.id   2100f69f0e7d6ec523d20f4d6eaaaeb9
#
_cell.length_a   1.000
_cell.length_b   1.000
_cell.length_c   1.000
_cell.angle_alpha   90.00
_cell.angle_beta   90.00
_cell.angle_gamma   90.00
#
_symmetry.space_group_name_H-M   'P 1'
#
loop_
_entity.id
_entity.type
_entity.pdbx_description
1 polymer ?
#
loop_
_entity_poly.entity_id
_entity_poly.type
_entity_poly.pdbx_seq_one_letter_code
_entity_poly.pdbx_strand_id
1 'polypeptide(L)'
;MPRDLDAGGRLQSLSEAIARHGAARDADGGFPAEAFAELEAQGRLADPPVAPGEMRALLALLAAVGRGDLSTGRIFEGHVNAVYLVAQFGSAAQKARLAEEGGLLGVWNTDAPEDPLRLVEGRLQGKKAFASGVDGLTQAIVTVTGPAGRQMILAPTRDLAVDRSWWRPLGMRASGSHVADLSGIAVAPDWLLGGPDDYIRQPWFSAGAIRFLAVQVGGMHAVLDTATAHLGRTGRAENPYQAHRLARMGVAVETGYLWLGRVAGAWSRAADPRDEAAQRALTAAADGARLAVETAAMELLAEAERAIGAAGLIAPHPFERRMRDLRTYLRQPNPDGAAAAFGAAIARGDWSPSRDCGSERCGCGS
;
A
#
# COMPACT_ATOMS: atom_id res chain seq x y z
N MET A 1 -9.40 -26.90 1.33
CA MET A 1 -9.07 -26.97 2.75
C MET A 1 -9.36 -25.63 3.37
N PRO A 2 -10.10 -25.52 4.49
CA PRO A 2 -10.33 -24.24 5.13
C PRO A 2 -9.00 -23.73 5.69
N ARG A 3 -8.48 -22.64 5.14
CA ARG A 3 -7.32 -21.93 5.67
C ARG A 3 -7.75 -21.16 6.93
N ASP A 4 -7.48 -21.78 8.05
CA ASP A 4 -7.10 -21.26 9.36
C ASP A 4 -7.95 -20.22 10.11
N LEU A 5 -8.59 -20.71 11.16
CA LEU A 5 -9.07 -19.92 12.30
C LEU A 5 -7.97 -19.21 13.10
N ASP A 6 -6.67 -19.49 12.84
CA ASP A 6 -5.50 -18.86 13.48
C ASP A 6 -4.81 -17.77 12.63
N ALA A 7 -5.40 -17.38 11.51
CA ALA A 7 -4.83 -16.35 10.64
C ALA A 7 -4.66 -15.00 11.38
N GLY A 8 -5.57 -14.66 12.30
CA GLY A 8 -5.53 -13.44 13.11
C GLY A 8 -4.31 -13.38 14.03
N GLY A 9 -4.01 -14.46 14.73
CA GLY A 9 -2.86 -14.54 15.64
C GLY A 9 -1.52 -14.43 14.93
N ARG A 10 -1.40 -15.07 13.76
CA ARG A 10 -0.17 -15.00 12.94
C ARG A 10 0.08 -13.61 12.36
N LEU A 11 -0.95 -12.92 11.89
CA LEU A 11 -0.83 -11.55 11.39
C LEU A 11 -0.48 -10.56 12.49
N GLN A 12 -1.01 -10.74 13.70
CA GLN A 12 -0.63 -9.94 14.85
C GLN A 12 0.85 -10.16 15.22
N SER A 13 1.30 -11.39 15.31
CA SER A 13 2.71 -11.73 15.60
C SER A 13 3.66 -11.15 14.55
N LEU A 14 3.29 -11.17 13.27
CA LEU A 14 4.04 -10.53 12.20
C LEU A 14 4.12 -9.01 12.39
N SER A 15 3.00 -8.36 12.70
CA SER A 15 2.95 -6.93 12.97
C SER A 15 3.88 -6.53 14.13
N GLU A 16 3.85 -7.29 15.22
CA GLU A 16 4.70 -7.07 16.40
C GLU A 16 6.19 -7.29 16.08
N ALA A 17 6.51 -8.32 15.28
CA ALA A 17 7.87 -8.58 14.83
C ALA A 17 8.45 -7.41 14.01
N ILE A 18 7.69 -6.92 13.03
CA ILE A 18 8.07 -5.76 12.22
C ILE A 18 8.22 -4.50 13.06
N ALA A 19 7.30 -4.26 14.01
CA ALA A 19 7.30 -3.05 14.84
C ALA A 19 8.58 -2.88 15.69
N ARG A 20 9.26 -3.99 16.06
CA ARG A 20 10.47 -3.94 16.89
C ARG A 20 11.61 -3.12 16.29
N HIS A 21 11.70 -3.07 14.96
CA HIS A 21 12.82 -2.46 14.24
C HIS A 21 12.50 -1.05 13.69
N GLY A 22 11.21 -0.70 13.61
CA GLY A 22 10.76 0.52 12.92
C GLY A 22 11.34 1.82 13.48
N ALA A 23 11.54 1.94 14.80
CA ALA A 23 12.10 3.17 15.40
C ALA A 23 13.57 3.39 15.05
N ALA A 24 14.37 2.32 15.02
CA ALA A 24 15.78 2.40 14.64
C ALA A 24 15.94 2.79 13.17
N ARG A 25 15.12 2.18 12.30
CA ARG A 25 15.14 2.47 10.85
C ARG A 25 14.62 3.87 10.52
N ASP A 26 13.63 4.39 11.25
CA ASP A 26 13.22 5.79 11.08
C ASP A 26 14.34 6.76 11.47
N ALA A 27 15.12 6.45 12.50
CA ALA A 27 16.19 7.30 12.99
C ALA A 27 17.37 7.40 11.99
N ASP A 28 17.78 6.30 11.39
CA ASP A 28 18.87 6.24 10.41
C ASP A 28 18.41 6.42 8.96
N GLY A 29 17.10 6.29 8.68
CA GLY A 29 16.55 6.33 7.33
C GLY A 29 16.93 5.12 6.47
N GLY A 30 17.48 4.07 7.09
CA GLY A 30 17.97 2.88 6.40
C GLY A 30 16.86 1.92 5.94
N PHE A 31 17.18 1.09 4.96
CA PHE A 31 16.27 0.04 4.49
C PHE A 31 15.91 -0.92 5.63
N PRO A 32 14.62 -1.28 5.82
CA PRO A 32 14.15 -2.11 6.94
C PRO A 32 14.43 -3.60 6.73
N ALA A 33 15.71 -3.98 6.60
CA ALA A 33 16.16 -5.33 6.27
C ALA A 33 15.62 -6.41 7.21
N GLU A 34 15.57 -6.12 8.53
CA GLU A 34 15.07 -7.08 9.52
C GLU A 34 13.58 -7.37 9.34
N ALA A 35 12.78 -6.35 9.00
CA ALA A 35 11.37 -6.54 8.72
C ALA A 35 11.14 -7.38 7.45
N PHE A 36 11.99 -7.20 6.44
CA PHE A 36 11.94 -8.04 5.23
C PHE A 36 12.42 -9.47 5.50
N ALA A 37 13.39 -9.68 6.37
CA ALA A 37 13.79 -11.03 6.81
C ALA A 37 12.63 -11.76 7.53
N GLU A 38 11.83 -11.06 8.34
CA GLU A 38 10.62 -11.63 8.96
C GLU A 38 9.56 -12.02 7.91
N LEU A 39 9.36 -11.19 6.89
CA LEU A 39 8.45 -11.48 5.78
C LEU A 39 8.92 -12.69 4.95
N GLU A 40 10.21 -12.78 4.68
CA GLU A 40 10.83 -13.89 3.96
C GLU A 40 10.73 -15.20 4.74
N ALA A 41 11.05 -15.18 6.02
CA ALA A 41 10.95 -16.36 6.90
C ALA A 41 9.53 -16.93 6.97
N GLN A 42 8.51 -16.11 6.72
CA GLN A 42 7.11 -16.54 6.65
C GLN A 42 6.64 -16.81 5.20
N GLY A 43 7.55 -16.83 4.21
CA GLY A 43 7.24 -17.09 2.80
C GLY A 43 6.41 -15.99 2.11
N ARG A 44 6.32 -14.79 2.72
CA ARG A 44 5.43 -13.71 2.22
C ARG A 44 6.02 -12.94 1.03
N LEU A 45 7.31 -13.05 0.79
CA LEU A 45 7.96 -12.46 -0.37
C LEU A 45 7.82 -13.35 -1.61
N ALA A 46 8.04 -14.67 -1.45
CA ALA A 46 8.00 -15.59 -2.59
C ALA A 46 6.58 -15.81 -3.15
N ASP A 47 5.57 -15.87 -2.28
CA ASP A 47 4.18 -16.19 -2.66
C ASP A 47 3.17 -15.29 -1.90
N PRO A 48 3.13 -13.98 -2.19
CA PRO A 48 2.07 -13.14 -1.66
C PRO A 48 0.72 -13.53 -2.29
N PRO A 49 -0.41 -13.43 -1.55
CA PRO A 49 -1.71 -13.87 -2.03
C PRO A 49 -2.32 -12.90 -3.06
N VAL A 50 -1.81 -12.92 -4.29
CA VAL A 50 -2.19 -11.99 -5.37
C VAL A 50 -3.23 -12.55 -6.35
N ALA A 51 -3.67 -13.79 -6.17
CA ALA A 51 -4.69 -14.38 -7.02
C ALA A 51 -6.04 -13.63 -6.89
N PRO A 52 -6.89 -13.60 -7.93
CA PRO A 52 -8.13 -12.81 -7.95
C PRO A 52 -9.07 -13.08 -6.76
N GLY A 53 -9.12 -14.31 -6.24
CA GLY A 53 -9.95 -14.69 -5.10
C GLY A 53 -9.32 -14.39 -3.73
N GLU A 54 -8.06 -13.95 -3.68
CA GLU A 54 -7.30 -13.78 -2.44
C GLU A 54 -7.20 -12.32 -1.95
N MET A 55 -7.89 -11.40 -2.60
CA MET A 55 -7.79 -9.97 -2.28
C MET A 55 -8.03 -9.67 -0.79
N ARG A 56 -8.96 -10.34 -0.13
CA ARG A 56 -9.18 -10.16 1.32
C ARG A 56 -7.96 -10.54 2.15
N ALA A 57 -7.34 -11.68 1.82
CA ALA A 57 -6.13 -12.15 2.51
C ALA A 57 -4.96 -11.21 2.26
N LEU A 58 -4.81 -10.72 1.03
CA LEU A 58 -3.80 -9.74 0.67
C LEU A 58 -3.93 -8.44 1.45
N LEU A 59 -5.14 -7.86 1.51
CA LEU A 59 -5.38 -6.61 2.23
C LEU A 59 -5.18 -6.78 3.75
N ALA A 60 -5.55 -7.93 4.32
CA ALA A 60 -5.28 -8.23 5.72
C ALA A 60 -3.77 -8.32 6.02
N LEU A 61 -3.01 -8.97 5.13
CA LEU A 61 -1.54 -9.03 5.24
C LEU A 61 -0.91 -7.64 5.14
N LEU A 62 -1.30 -6.84 4.14
CA LEU A 62 -0.80 -5.48 3.96
C LEU A 62 -1.12 -4.58 5.16
N ALA A 63 -2.33 -4.69 5.71
CA ALA A 63 -2.72 -3.97 6.93
C ALA A 63 -1.89 -4.41 8.15
N ALA A 64 -1.60 -5.70 8.30
CA ALA A 64 -0.75 -6.18 9.38
C ALA A 64 0.69 -5.66 9.27
N VAL A 65 1.27 -5.66 8.07
CA VAL A 65 2.60 -5.07 7.82
C VAL A 65 2.59 -3.57 8.12
N GLY A 66 1.59 -2.84 7.64
CA GLY A 66 1.43 -1.40 7.91
C GLY A 66 1.22 -1.06 9.39
N ARG A 67 0.54 -1.95 10.16
CA ARG A 67 0.40 -1.82 11.62
C ARG A 67 1.74 -1.97 12.33
N GLY A 68 2.64 -2.80 11.81
CA GLY A 68 4.01 -2.93 12.30
C GLY A 68 4.83 -1.69 11.97
N ASP A 69 4.96 -1.36 10.68
CA ASP A 69 5.72 -0.21 10.21
C ASP A 69 5.24 0.25 8.82
N LEU A 70 4.95 1.55 8.67
CA LEU A 70 4.43 2.11 7.42
C LEU A 70 5.46 2.15 6.30
N SER A 71 6.73 2.39 6.60
CA SER A 71 7.81 2.39 5.61
C SER A 71 8.02 0.99 5.02
N THR A 72 8.06 -0.03 5.88
CA THR A 72 8.09 -1.44 5.46
C THR A 72 6.84 -1.77 4.62
N GLY A 73 5.66 -1.34 5.09
CA GLY A 73 4.40 -1.55 4.38
C GLY A 73 4.39 -0.95 2.98
N ARG A 74 4.96 0.25 2.80
CA ARG A 74 5.09 0.91 1.49
C ARG A 74 5.97 0.13 0.53
N ILE A 75 7.12 -0.37 1.00
CA ILE A 75 8.02 -1.16 0.15
C ILE A 75 7.39 -2.51 -0.17
N PHE A 76 6.80 -3.19 0.82
CA PHE A 76 6.16 -4.49 0.62
C PHE A 76 4.93 -4.38 -0.31
N GLU A 77 4.15 -3.32 -0.21
CA GLU A 77 3.04 -3.03 -1.14
C GLU A 77 3.57 -2.88 -2.58
N GLY A 78 4.70 -2.19 -2.76
CA GLY A 78 5.37 -2.08 -4.05
C GLY A 78 5.81 -3.44 -4.61
N HIS A 79 6.33 -4.32 -3.76
CA HIS A 79 6.68 -5.70 -4.12
C HIS A 79 5.45 -6.49 -4.56
N VAL A 80 4.39 -6.48 -3.77
CA VAL A 80 3.13 -7.16 -4.10
C VAL A 80 2.55 -6.64 -5.42
N ASN A 81 2.62 -5.33 -5.67
CA ASN A 81 2.18 -4.76 -6.94
C ASN A 81 3.02 -5.27 -8.12
N ALA A 82 4.34 -5.37 -7.96
CA ALA A 82 5.20 -5.89 -9.01
C ALA A 82 4.92 -7.37 -9.30
N VAL A 83 4.78 -8.20 -8.26
CA VAL A 83 4.40 -9.62 -8.41
C VAL A 83 3.05 -9.75 -9.11
N TYR A 84 2.05 -8.94 -8.73
CA TYR A 84 0.75 -8.91 -9.39
C TYR A 84 0.87 -8.54 -10.89
N LEU A 85 1.65 -7.51 -11.23
CA LEU A 85 1.82 -7.08 -12.63
C LEU A 85 2.54 -8.14 -13.46
N VAL A 86 3.56 -8.80 -12.92
CA VAL A 86 4.22 -9.93 -13.59
C VAL A 86 3.24 -11.10 -13.76
N ALA A 87 2.43 -11.43 -12.76
CA ALA A 87 1.42 -12.47 -12.87
C ALA A 87 0.38 -12.17 -13.96
N GLN A 88 -0.03 -10.92 -14.14
CA GLN A 88 -1.03 -10.52 -15.14
C GLN A 88 -0.45 -10.37 -16.55
N PHE A 89 0.68 -9.73 -16.70
CA PHE A 89 1.20 -9.28 -18.00
C PHE A 89 2.51 -9.94 -18.41
N GLY A 90 3.15 -10.69 -17.50
CA GLY A 90 4.42 -11.36 -17.77
C GLY A 90 4.28 -12.54 -18.73
N SER A 91 5.28 -12.74 -19.58
CA SER A 91 5.46 -13.96 -20.36
C SER A 91 5.72 -15.16 -19.44
N ALA A 92 5.55 -16.37 -19.97
CA ALA A 92 5.87 -17.59 -19.23
C ALA A 92 7.33 -17.61 -18.74
N ALA A 93 8.27 -17.11 -19.57
CA ALA A 93 9.68 -17.00 -19.19
C ALA A 93 9.92 -16.01 -18.06
N GLN A 94 9.27 -14.85 -18.08
CA GLN A 94 9.38 -13.85 -17.00
C GLN A 94 8.82 -14.39 -15.67
N LYS A 95 7.69 -15.08 -15.71
CA LYS A 95 7.09 -15.73 -14.53
C LYS A 95 7.98 -16.82 -13.96
N ALA A 96 8.54 -17.68 -14.82
CA ALA A 96 9.45 -18.73 -14.41
C ALA A 96 10.74 -18.16 -13.77
N ARG A 97 11.33 -17.13 -14.41
CA ARG A 97 12.53 -16.46 -13.90
C ARG A 97 12.26 -15.82 -12.52
N LEU A 98 11.14 -15.15 -12.33
CA LEU A 98 10.80 -14.59 -11.04
C LEU A 98 10.64 -15.66 -9.95
N ALA A 99 10.03 -16.80 -10.30
CA ALA A 99 9.86 -17.90 -9.37
C ALA A 99 11.20 -18.58 -8.99
N GLU A 100 12.17 -18.63 -9.91
CA GLU A 100 13.49 -19.20 -9.71
C GLU A 100 14.46 -18.27 -8.97
N GLU A 101 14.56 -17.01 -9.45
CA GLU A 101 15.50 -16.04 -8.90
C GLU A 101 15.00 -15.40 -7.60
N GLY A 102 13.68 -15.33 -7.40
CA GLY A 102 13.08 -14.64 -6.27
C GLY A 102 13.42 -13.16 -6.22
N GLY A 103 13.63 -12.65 -5.01
CA GLY A 103 14.07 -11.29 -4.76
C GLY A 103 12.95 -10.31 -4.43
N LEU A 104 13.35 -9.13 -4.00
CA LEU A 104 12.42 -8.05 -3.65
C LEU A 104 12.23 -7.13 -4.84
N LEU A 105 10.98 -6.98 -5.27
CA LEU A 105 10.60 -6.16 -6.40
C LEU A 105 10.03 -4.80 -5.97
N GLY A 106 9.99 -3.84 -6.91
CA GLY A 106 9.29 -2.57 -6.72
C GLY A 106 8.54 -2.09 -7.96
N VAL A 107 7.75 -1.04 -7.79
CA VAL A 107 7.12 -0.31 -8.91
C VAL A 107 7.43 1.17 -8.76
N TRP A 108 8.16 1.72 -9.73
CA TRP A 108 8.55 3.13 -9.78
C TRP A 108 7.92 3.81 -11.00
N ASN A 109 6.76 4.41 -10.76
CA ASN A 109 5.99 5.05 -11.84
C ASN A 109 6.31 6.54 -12.03
N THR A 110 6.71 7.25 -10.98
CA THR A 110 6.87 8.70 -11.01
C THR A 110 8.23 9.09 -11.61
N ASP A 111 8.21 9.90 -12.66
CA ASP A 111 9.43 10.45 -13.24
C ASP A 111 10.00 11.59 -12.38
N ALA A 112 11.32 11.76 -12.39
CA ALA A 112 11.93 12.97 -11.86
C ALA A 112 11.55 14.16 -12.78
N PRO A 113 11.03 15.27 -12.23
CA PRO A 113 10.48 16.35 -13.06
C PRO A 113 11.48 16.97 -14.04
N GLU A 114 12.75 17.06 -13.62
CA GLU A 114 13.80 17.70 -14.40
C GLU A 114 14.42 16.77 -15.46
N ASP A 115 14.28 15.44 -15.26
CA ASP A 115 14.90 14.43 -16.13
C ASP A 115 14.00 13.18 -16.19
N PRO A 116 12.83 13.27 -16.85
CA PRO A 116 11.88 12.17 -16.93
C PRO A 116 12.43 10.97 -17.71
N LEU A 117 12.12 9.75 -17.23
CA LEU A 117 12.61 8.53 -17.83
C LEU A 117 12.06 8.29 -19.24
N ARG A 118 12.93 8.02 -20.18
CA ARG A 118 12.64 7.72 -21.59
C ARG A 118 13.37 6.46 -22.06
N LEU A 119 12.85 5.83 -23.08
CA LEU A 119 13.52 4.76 -23.81
C LEU A 119 13.98 5.31 -25.17
N VAL A 120 15.29 5.42 -25.36
CA VAL A 120 15.90 5.97 -26.57
C VAL A 120 16.89 4.94 -27.12
N GLU A 121 16.71 4.51 -28.36
CA GLU A 121 17.57 3.53 -29.05
C GLU A 121 17.85 2.27 -28.21
N GLY A 122 16.83 1.76 -27.53
CA GLY A 122 16.93 0.57 -26.69
C GLY A 122 17.64 0.78 -25.34
N ARG A 123 17.91 2.03 -24.95
CA ARG A 123 18.49 2.39 -23.66
C ARG A 123 17.58 3.30 -22.84
N LEU A 124 17.56 3.10 -21.53
CA LEU A 124 16.94 4.02 -20.62
C LEU A 124 17.76 5.31 -20.50
N GLN A 125 17.09 6.44 -20.46
CA GLN A 125 17.66 7.77 -20.23
C GLN A 125 16.76 8.54 -19.28
N GLY A 126 17.32 9.04 -18.17
CA GLY A 126 16.59 9.82 -17.17
C GLY A 126 16.37 9.06 -15.87
N LYS A 127 15.50 9.63 -15.02
CA LYS A 127 15.42 9.28 -13.60
C LYS A 127 13.99 9.02 -13.15
N LYS A 128 13.86 8.18 -12.13
CA LYS A 128 12.63 7.99 -11.35
C LYS A 128 12.77 8.66 -9.99
N ALA A 129 11.75 9.42 -9.60
CA ALA A 129 11.57 9.93 -8.24
C ALA A 129 10.67 8.99 -7.43
N PHE A 130 10.70 9.12 -6.12
CA PHE A 130 9.97 8.23 -5.20
C PHE A 130 10.27 6.74 -5.44
N ALA A 131 11.54 6.42 -5.73
CA ALA A 131 12.03 5.06 -5.93
C ALA A 131 12.09 4.30 -4.58
N SER A 132 10.90 4.02 -3.99
CA SER A 132 10.79 3.41 -2.66
C SER A 132 11.52 2.07 -2.62
N GLY A 133 12.31 1.87 -1.56
CA GLY A 133 13.02 0.63 -1.31
C GLY A 133 14.27 0.42 -2.17
N VAL A 134 14.75 1.44 -2.91
CA VAL A 134 15.86 1.30 -3.86
C VAL A 134 17.12 0.63 -3.26
N ASP A 135 17.34 0.80 -1.97
CA ASP A 135 18.50 0.22 -1.27
C ASP A 135 18.38 -1.28 -0.97
N GLY A 136 17.21 -1.90 -1.20
CA GLY A 136 16.98 -3.32 -0.92
C GLY A 136 16.29 -4.10 -2.04
N LEU A 137 15.84 -3.43 -3.11
CA LEU A 137 15.21 -4.12 -4.23
C LEU A 137 16.25 -4.79 -5.12
N THR A 138 15.86 -5.92 -5.74
CA THR A 138 16.65 -6.58 -6.77
C THR A 138 16.27 -6.11 -8.18
N GLN A 139 14.99 -5.81 -8.39
CA GLN A 139 14.43 -5.34 -9.65
C GLN A 139 13.29 -4.35 -9.38
N ALA A 140 13.02 -3.46 -10.33
CA ALA A 140 11.85 -2.59 -10.29
C ALA A 140 11.14 -2.55 -11.64
N ILE A 141 9.81 -2.60 -11.61
CA ILE A 141 8.99 -2.23 -12.77
C ILE A 141 9.02 -0.71 -12.86
N VAL A 142 9.68 -0.20 -13.89
CA VAL A 142 9.66 1.22 -14.25
C VAL A 142 8.76 1.43 -15.45
N THR A 143 8.11 2.59 -15.52
CA THR A 143 7.26 2.94 -16.67
C THR A 143 7.94 4.01 -17.51
N VAL A 144 7.85 3.88 -18.83
CA VAL A 144 8.28 4.91 -19.78
C VAL A 144 7.11 5.26 -20.69
N THR A 145 6.92 6.55 -20.97
CA THR A 145 5.87 7.00 -21.90
C THR A 145 6.50 7.34 -23.23
N GLY A 146 6.04 6.66 -24.29
CA GLY A 146 6.48 6.86 -25.66
C GLY A 146 5.31 7.07 -26.61
N PRO A 147 5.55 7.19 -27.92
CA PRO A 147 4.50 7.40 -28.92
C PRO A 147 3.43 6.30 -28.96
N ALA A 148 3.79 5.06 -28.60
CA ALA A 148 2.88 3.92 -28.57
C ALA A 148 2.07 3.81 -27.27
N GLY A 149 2.36 4.63 -26.25
CA GLY A 149 1.75 4.56 -24.94
C GLY A 149 2.77 4.36 -23.82
N ARG A 150 2.27 4.00 -22.63
CA ARG A 150 3.08 3.77 -21.44
C ARG A 150 3.49 2.31 -21.34
N GLN A 151 4.79 2.04 -21.44
CA GLN A 151 5.38 0.70 -21.39
C GLN A 151 5.96 0.40 -20.01
N MET A 152 5.73 -0.80 -19.47
CA MET A 152 6.41 -1.33 -18.28
C MET A 152 7.71 -2.02 -18.68
N ILE A 153 8.77 -1.79 -17.88
CA ILE A 153 10.09 -2.43 -18.05
C ILE A 153 10.52 -2.96 -16.69
N LEU A 154 10.82 -4.25 -16.60
CA LEU A 154 11.36 -4.88 -15.40
C LEU A 154 12.89 -4.72 -15.41
N ALA A 155 13.37 -3.64 -14.79
CA ALA A 155 14.77 -3.24 -14.78
C ALA A 155 15.49 -3.72 -13.51
N PRO A 156 16.77 -4.15 -13.58
CA PRO A 156 17.58 -4.40 -12.41
C PRO A 156 17.82 -3.09 -11.63
N THR A 157 17.93 -3.20 -10.31
CA THR A 157 18.20 -2.04 -9.43
C THR A 157 19.61 -2.02 -8.88
N ARG A 158 20.39 -3.07 -9.14
CA ARG A 158 21.80 -3.14 -8.71
C ARG A 158 22.61 -2.07 -9.44
N ASP A 159 23.52 -1.46 -8.72
CA ASP A 159 24.51 -0.50 -9.23
C ASP A 159 23.92 0.80 -9.81
N LEU A 160 22.67 1.12 -9.49
CA LEU A 160 22.08 2.40 -9.87
C LEU A 160 22.76 3.57 -9.12
N ALA A 161 22.97 4.67 -9.83
CA ALA A 161 23.26 5.93 -9.17
C ALA A 161 22.01 6.46 -8.47
N VAL A 162 22.11 6.68 -7.16
CA VAL A 162 20.97 7.07 -6.31
C VAL A 162 21.26 8.38 -5.61
N ASP A 163 20.42 9.38 -5.83
CA ASP A 163 20.45 10.61 -5.03
C ASP A 163 19.67 10.43 -3.74
N ARG A 164 20.39 10.16 -2.66
CA ARG A 164 19.84 10.01 -1.31
C ARG A 164 19.62 11.34 -0.60
N SER A 165 20.14 12.44 -1.12
CA SER A 165 19.98 13.76 -0.53
C SER A 165 18.59 14.34 -0.76
N TRP A 166 17.89 13.85 -1.79
CA TRP A 166 16.55 14.30 -2.17
C TRP A 166 15.47 13.87 -1.17
N TRP A 167 15.55 12.63 -0.63
CA TRP A 167 14.53 12.11 0.27
C TRP A 167 14.72 12.60 1.70
N ARG A 168 14.14 13.76 2.01
CA ARG A 168 14.13 14.37 3.35
C ARG A 168 12.71 14.59 3.85
N PRO A 169 11.91 13.54 3.99
CA PRO A 169 10.50 13.65 4.35
C PRO A 169 10.31 13.93 5.83
N LEU A 170 9.11 14.41 6.19
CA LEU A 170 8.68 14.49 7.57
C LEU A 170 8.60 13.09 8.21
N GLY A 171 7.98 12.15 7.54
CA GLY A 171 7.84 10.73 7.93
C GLY A 171 8.14 9.80 6.77
N MET A 172 7.98 8.49 6.98
CA MET A 172 8.31 7.47 5.97
C MET A 172 9.80 7.43 5.58
N ARG A 173 10.69 7.81 6.49
CA ARG A 173 12.13 7.95 6.21
C ARG A 173 12.75 6.65 5.74
N ALA A 174 12.45 5.55 6.44
CA ALA A 174 12.95 4.21 6.13
C ALA A 174 12.38 3.61 4.84
N SER A 175 11.42 4.28 4.15
CA SER A 175 10.99 3.82 2.82
C SER A 175 12.05 4.09 1.74
N GLY A 176 13.07 4.91 2.03
CA GLY A 176 14.17 5.21 1.11
C GLY A 176 13.68 5.56 -0.29
N SER A 177 12.67 6.45 -0.38
CA SER A 177 12.02 6.78 -1.66
C SER A 177 12.84 7.82 -2.43
N HIS A 178 14.08 7.48 -2.72
CA HIS A 178 15.09 8.33 -3.34
C HIS A 178 14.83 8.63 -4.82
N VAL A 179 15.74 9.36 -5.45
CA VAL A 179 15.79 9.48 -6.91
C VAL A 179 16.80 8.47 -7.46
N ALA A 180 16.35 7.63 -8.38
CA ALA A 180 17.17 6.62 -9.03
C ALA A 180 17.43 7.01 -10.48
N ASP A 181 18.70 7.04 -10.88
CA ASP A 181 19.15 7.29 -12.25
C ASP A 181 19.29 5.97 -12.99
N LEU A 182 18.50 5.80 -14.07
CA LEU A 182 18.52 4.61 -14.90
C LEU A 182 19.23 4.85 -16.24
N SER A 183 19.88 6.00 -16.40
CA SER A 183 20.53 6.37 -17.66
C SER A 183 21.62 5.38 -18.08
N GLY A 184 21.62 5.03 -19.35
CA GLY A 184 22.61 4.14 -19.95
C GLY A 184 22.26 2.65 -19.89
N ILE A 185 21.24 2.24 -19.13
CA ILE A 185 20.84 0.83 -19.05
C ILE A 185 20.27 0.37 -20.39
N ALA A 186 20.89 -0.63 -20.99
CA ALA A 186 20.37 -1.28 -22.19
C ALA A 186 19.20 -2.18 -21.81
N VAL A 187 18.05 -1.96 -22.44
CA VAL A 187 16.84 -2.74 -22.20
C VAL A 187 16.85 -4.00 -23.05
N ALA A 188 16.91 -5.16 -22.41
CA ALA A 188 16.75 -6.43 -23.11
C ALA A 188 15.27 -6.64 -23.49
N PRO A 189 14.98 -7.26 -24.65
CA PRO A 189 13.60 -7.49 -25.09
C PRO A 189 12.73 -8.25 -24.10
N ASP A 190 13.32 -9.15 -23.32
CA ASP A 190 12.66 -9.93 -22.27
C ASP A 190 12.41 -9.14 -20.96
N TRP A 191 12.82 -7.88 -20.90
CA TRP A 191 12.48 -6.98 -19.78
C TRP A 191 11.18 -6.21 -20.03
N LEU A 192 10.69 -6.15 -21.28
CA LEU A 192 9.41 -5.53 -21.58
C LEU A 192 8.28 -6.36 -20.99
N LEU A 193 7.49 -5.75 -20.10
CA LEU A 193 6.39 -6.40 -19.41
C LEU A 193 5.06 -5.91 -19.99
N GLY A 194 4.24 -6.83 -20.52
CA GLY A 194 3.00 -6.50 -21.19
C GLY A 194 3.19 -5.63 -22.44
N GLY A 195 2.09 -5.07 -22.93
CA GLY A 195 2.06 -4.10 -24.02
C GLY A 195 1.94 -2.66 -23.52
N PRO A 196 1.99 -1.69 -24.45
CA PRO A 196 1.72 -0.28 -24.14
C PRO A 196 0.36 -0.11 -23.45
N ASP A 197 0.29 0.76 -22.44
CA ASP A 197 -0.88 1.10 -21.65
C ASP A 197 -1.49 -0.03 -20.79
N ASP A 198 -0.93 -1.24 -20.80
CA ASP A 198 -1.37 -2.31 -19.90
C ASP A 198 -1.28 -1.88 -18.42
N TYR A 199 -0.27 -1.10 -18.05
CA TYR A 199 -0.10 -0.60 -16.69
C TYR A 199 -1.28 0.27 -16.22
N ILE A 200 -1.81 1.11 -17.11
CA ILE A 200 -2.89 2.07 -16.79
C ILE A 200 -4.29 1.52 -17.10
N ARG A 201 -4.37 0.24 -17.47
CA ARG A 201 -5.66 -0.41 -17.81
C ARG A 201 -6.62 -0.37 -16.63
N GLN A 202 -7.82 0.15 -16.90
CA GLN A 202 -8.89 0.18 -15.93
C GLN A 202 -9.65 -1.17 -15.89
N PRO A 203 -10.24 -1.53 -14.76
CA PRO A 203 -10.28 -0.84 -13.47
C PRO A 203 -9.02 -1.08 -12.60
N TRP A 204 -8.12 -1.94 -13.06
CA TRP A 204 -7.01 -2.51 -12.27
C TRP A 204 -6.01 -1.46 -11.79
N PHE A 205 -5.79 -0.42 -12.59
CA PHE A 205 -4.91 0.68 -12.21
C PHE A 205 -5.49 1.47 -11.04
N SER A 206 -6.71 2.00 -11.18
CA SER A 206 -7.35 2.80 -10.12
C SER A 206 -7.67 1.96 -8.89
N ALA A 207 -8.20 0.75 -9.10
CA ALA A 207 -8.51 -0.15 -8.00
C ALA A 207 -7.25 -0.69 -7.29
N GLY A 208 -6.10 -0.69 -7.96
CA GLY A 208 -4.81 -1.04 -7.37
C GLY A 208 -4.46 -0.20 -6.14
N ALA A 209 -4.98 1.01 -6.04
CA ALA A 209 -4.86 1.89 -4.88
C ALA A 209 -5.28 1.24 -3.55
N ILE A 210 -6.17 0.26 -3.56
CA ILE A 210 -6.62 -0.44 -2.36
C ILE A 210 -5.46 -1.07 -1.57
N ARG A 211 -4.36 -1.43 -2.23
CA ARG A 211 -3.20 -2.06 -1.59
C ARG A 211 -2.46 -1.09 -0.67
N PHE A 212 -2.19 0.14 -1.13
CA PHE A 212 -1.59 1.13 -0.23
C PHE A 212 -2.58 1.62 0.85
N LEU A 213 -3.90 1.65 0.56
CA LEU A 213 -4.91 1.94 1.59
C LEU A 213 -4.89 0.91 2.71
N ALA A 214 -4.70 -0.37 2.41
CA ALA A 214 -4.59 -1.40 3.44
C ALA A 214 -3.40 -1.14 4.38
N VAL A 215 -2.25 -0.73 3.85
CA VAL A 215 -1.10 -0.32 4.66
C VAL A 215 -1.43 0.90 5.53
N GLN A 216 -2.12 1.91 4.97
CA GLN A 216 -2.55 3.10 5.74
C GLN A 216 -3.52 2.74 6.86
N VAL A 217 -4.50 1.86 6.62
CA VAL A 217 -5.42 1.37 7.66
C VAL A 217 -4.67 0.63 8.76
N GLY A 218 -3.65 -0.15 8.42
CA GLY A 218 -2.73 -0.73 9.40
C GLY A 218 -2.04 0.32 10.25
N GLY A 219 -1.55 1.40 9.64
CA GLY A 219 -0.97 2.56 10.34
C GLY A 219 -1.97 3.26 11.27
N MET A 220 -3.24 3.41 10.85
CA MET A 220 -4.32 3.91 11.70
C MET A 220 -4.51 3.04 12.93
N HIS A 221 -4.52 1.71 12.75
CA HIS A 221 -4.62 0.76 13.86
C HIS A 221 -3.43 0.89 14.83
N ALA A 222 -2.21 1.04 14.31
CA ALA A 222 -1.03 1.27 15.16
C ALA A 222 -1.11 2.56 15.98
N VAL A 223 -1.74 3.62 15.46
CA VAL A 223 -2.00 4.85 16.19
C VAL A 223 -2.99 4.61 17.32
N LEU A 224 -4.09 3.88 17.08
CA LEU A 224 -5.06 3.49 18.10
C LEU A 224 -4.40 2.67 19.21
N ASP A 225 -3.60 1.65 18.86
CA ASP A 225 -2.84 0.84 19.82
C ASP A 225 -1.95 1.71 20.70
N THR A 226 -1.26 2.68 20.08
CA THR A 226 -0.37 3.59 20.81
C THR A 226 -1.11 4.47 21.81
N ALA A 227 -2.25 5.03 21.41
CA ALA A 227 -3.07 5.86 22.26
C ALA A 227 -3.66 5.04 23.42
N THR A 228 -4.18 3.85 23.14
CA THR A 228 -4.72 2.92 24.15
C THR A 228 -3.67 2.53 25.16
N ALA A 229 -2.49 2.11 24.69
CA ALA A 229 -1.38 1.74 25.57
C ALA A 229 -0.88 2.94 26.42
N HIS A 230 -0.83 4.16 25.86
CA HIS A 230 -0.45 5.35 26.59
C HIS A 230 -1.45 5.68 27.70
N LEU A 231 -2.75 5.66 27.38
CA LEU A 231 -3.80 5.95 28.37
C LEU A 231 -3.86 4.91 29.48
N GLY A 232 -3.64 3.63 29.15
CA GLY A 232 -3.54 2.56 30.15
C GLY A 232 -2.36 2.78 31.10
N ARG A 233 -1.15 3.01 30.58
CA ARG A 233 0.05 3.25 31.40
C ARG A 233 -0.06 4.51 32.29
N THR A 234 -0.78 5.52 31.86
CA THR A 234 -0.97 6.77 32.60
C THR A 234 -2.20 6.77 33.52
N GLY A 235 -2.94 5.64 33.60
CA GLY A 235 -4.14 5.51 34.40
C GLY A 235 -5.31 6.41 33.96
N ARG A 236 -5.33 6.84 32.70
CA ARG A 236 -6.34 7.78 32.18
C ARG A 236 -7.39 7.12 31.28
N ALA A 237 -7.32 5.80 31.06
CA ALA A 237 -8.21 5.10 30.13
C ALA A 237 -9.70 5.22 30.52
N GLU A 238 -10.01 5.24 31.81
CA GLU A 238 -11.37 5.34 32.35
C GLU A 238 -11.91 6.78 32.45
N ASN A 239 -11.07 7.79 32.19
CA ASN A 239 -11.54 9.16 32.11
C ASN A 239 -12.56 9.32 30.98
N PRO A 240 -13.79 9.84 31.24
CA PRO A 240 -14.86 9.87 30.25
C PRO A 240 -14.50 10.62 28.96
N TYR A 241 -13.68 11.66 29.03
CA TYR A 241 -13.21 12.37 27.84
C TYR A 241 -12.21 11.54 27.03
N GLN A 242 -11.39 10.70 27.68
CA GLN A 242 -10.46 9.82 27.00
C GLN A 242 -11.20 8.59 26.41
N ALA A 243 -12.14 8.03 27.16
CA ALA A 243 -13.00 6.96 26.66
C ALA A 243 -13.78 7.41 25.39
N HIS A 244 -14.32 8.63 25.38
CA HIS A 244 -14.96 9.21 24.21
C HIS A 244 -13.99 9.31 23.00
N ARG A 245 -12.73 9.73 23.21
CA ARG A 245 -11.72 9.79 22.15
C ARG A 245 -11.35 8.40 21.63
N LEU A 246 -11.17 7.43 22.54
CA LEU A 246 -10.91 6.04 22.14
C LEU A 246 -12.04 5.47 21.27
N ALA A 247 -13.31 5.76 21.62
CA ALA A 247 -14.46 5.34 20.83
C ALA A 247 -14.41 5.94 19.42
N ARG A 248 -14.13 7.22 19.26
CA ARG A 248 -13.98 7.88 17.96
C ARG A 248 -12.83 7.29 17.13
N MET A 249 -11.68 7.07 17.78
CA MET A 249 -10.54 6.43 17.12
C MET A 249 -10.86 5.00 16.68
N GLY A 250 -11.57 4.22 17.51
CA GLY A 250 -12.02 2.88 17.17
C GLY A 250 -12.94 2.87 15.95
N VAL A 251 -13.93 3.76 15.91
CA VAL A 251 -14.83 3.93 14.74
C VAL A 251 -14.04 4.31 13.49
N ALA A 252 -13.06 5.20 13.58
CA ALA A 252 -12.24 5.61 12.44
C ALA A 252 -11.43 4.43 11.86
N VAL A 253 -10.81 3.61 12.71
CA VAL A 253 -10.09 2.40 12.29
C VAL A 253 -11.02 1.38 11.66
N GLU A 254 -12.16 1.10 12.29
CA GLU A 254 -13.17 0.16 11.78
C GLU A 254 -13.71 0.62 10.42
N THR A 255 -13.95 1.92 10.24
CA THR A 255 -14.34 2.50 8.94
C THR A 255 -13.33 2.14 7.85
N GLY A 256 -12.03 2.22 8.15
CA GLY A 256 -10.98 1.80 7.22
C GLY A 256 -11.13 0.32 6.82
N TYR A 257 -11.25 -0.58 7.78
CA TYR A 257 -11.40 -2.01 7.51
C TYR A 257 -12.69 -2.35 6.76
N LEU A 258 -13.81 -1.69 7.06
CA LEU A 258 -15.06 -1.89 6.34
C LEU A 258 -14.95 -1.49 4.86
N TRP A 259 -14.29 -0.38 4.56
CA TRP A 259 -14.04 0.01 3.19
C TRP A 259 -13.09 -0.94 2.46
N LEU A 260 -12.04 -1.46 3.12
CA LEU A 260 -11.19 -2.52 2.54
C LEU A 260 -12.02 -3.76 2.18
N GLY A 261 -12.89 -4.19 3.09
CA GLY A 261 -13.79 -5.32 2.84
C GLY A 261 -14.73 -5.09 1.66
N ARG A 262 -15.30 -3.88 1.54
CA ARG A 262 -16.16 -3.49 0.43
C ARG A 262 -15.45 -3.55 -0.92
N VAL A 263 -14.24 -2.97 -1.00
CA VAL A 263 -13.47 -2.99 -2.26
C VAL A 263 -13.00 -4.40 -2.60
N ALA A 264 -12.59 -5.21 -1.63
CA ALA A 264 -12.24 -6.61 -1.88
C ALA A 264 -13.41 -7.41 -2.48
N GLY A 265 -14.63 -7.17 -1.98
CA GLY A 265 -15.84 -7.76 -2.58
C GLY A 265 -16.14 -7.25 -3.99
N ALA A 266 -15.95 -5.96 -4.24
CA ALA A 266 -16.08 -5.40 -5.58
C ALA A 266 -15.04 -5.96 -6.56
N TRP A 267 -13.80 -6.14 -6.09
CA TRP A 267 -12.72 -6.75 -6.87
C TRP A 267 -13.08 -8.14 -7.38
N SER A 268 -13.60 -8.99 -6.50
CA SER A 268 -14.03 -10.36 -6.89
C SER A 268 -15.16 -10.34 -7.93
N ARG A 269 -16.10 -9.40 -7.85
CA ARG A 269 -17.19 -9.27 -8.83
C ARG A 269 -16.70 -8.77 -10.19
N ALA A 270 -15.71 -7.88 -10.22
CA ALA A 270 -15.15 -7.31 -11.44
C ALA A 270 -14.18 -8.27 -12.18
N ALA A 271 -14.02 -9.51 -11.71
CA ALA A 271 -13.12 -10.49 -12.33
C ALA A 271 -13.55 -10.92 -13.74
N ASP A 272 -14.86 -10.86 -14.09
CA ASP A 272 -15.30 -11.05 -15.47
C ASP A 272 -15.00 -9.77 -16.28
N PRO A 273 -14.11 -9.85 -17.30
CA PRO A 273 -13.74 -8.70 -18.11
C PRO A 273 -14.90 -8.14 -18.95
N ARG A 274 -16.02 -8.88 -19.09
CA ARG A 274 -17.21 -8.46 -19.84
C ARG A 274 -18.19 -7.69 -18.97
N ASP A 275 -18.05 -7.72 -17.65
CA ASP A 275 -18.93 -7.00 -16.73
C ASP A 275 -18.38 -5.58 -16.47
N GLU A 276 -18.58 -4.70 -17.44
CA GLU A 276 -18.18 -3.31 -17.36
C GLU A 276 -18.84 -2.56 -16.17
N ALA A 277 -20.06 -2.95 -15.80
CA ALA A 277 -20.76 -2.32 -14.67
C ALA A 277 -20.04 -2.66 -13.36
N ALA A 278 -19.66 -3.93 -13.16
CA ALA A 278 -18.86 -4.33 -12.00
C ALA A 278 -17.48 -3.65 -11.98
N GLN A 279 -16.84 -3.46 -13.14
CA GLN A 279 -15.57 -2.76 -13.25
C GLN A 279 -15.70 -1.27 -12.88
N ARG A 280 -16.75 -0.57 -13.34
CA ARG A 280 -17.02 0.82 -12.94
C ARG A 280 -17.33 0.91 -11.44
N ALA A 281 -18.11 -0.01 -10.91
CA ALA A 281 -18.43 -0.08 -9.49
C ALA A 281 -17.17 -0.34 -8.62
N LEU A 282 -16.23 -1.18 -9.09
CA LEU A 282 -14.94 -1.38 -8.43
C LEU A 282 -14.12 -0.10 -8.37
N THR A 283 -13.99 0.60 -9.50
CA THR A 283 -13.26 1.88 -9.56
C THR A 283 -13.87 2.89 -8.59
N ALA A 284 -15.20 3.06 -8.62
CA ALA A 284 -15.90 3.95 -7.71
C ALA A 284 -15.73 3.57 -6.24
N ALA A 285 -15.77 2.28 -5.91
CA ALA A 285 -15.55 1.81 -4.54
C ALA A 285 -14.11 2.09 -4.06
N ALA A 286 -13.11 1.93 -4.93
CA ALA A 286 -11.72 2.24 -4.62
C ALA A 286 -11.50 3.75 -4.36
N ASP A 287 -12.08 4.61 -5.20
CA ASP A 287 -12.01 6.07 -5.01
C ASP A 287 -12.75 6.51 -3.73
N GLY A 288 -13.92 5.95 -3.45
CA GLY A 288 -14.65 6.19 -2.20
C GLY A 288 -13.87 5.72 -0.97
N ALA A 289 -13.20 4.57 -1.05
CA ALA A 289 -12.34 4.07 0.03
C ALA A 289 -11.17 5.02 0.31
N ARG A 290 -10.57 5.61 -0.73
CA ARG A 290 -9.49 6.60 -0.59
C ARG A 290 -9.94 7.83 0.20
N LEU A 291 -11.08 8.39 -0.15
CA LEU A 291 -11.67 9.52 0.58
C LEU A 291 -12.00 9.15 2.03
N ALA A 292 -12.64 8.00 2.24
CA ALA A 292 -13.08 7.57 3.57
C ALA A 292 -11.88 7.29 4.51
N VAL A 293 -10.85 6.61 4.01
CA VAL A 293 -9.64 6.30 4.80
C VAL A 293 -8.87 7.58 5.15
N GLU A 294 -8.70 8.51 4.19
CA GLU A 294 -8.03 9.78 4.47
C GLU A 294 -8.77 10.58 5.54
N THR A 295 -10.09 10.75 5.38
CA THR A 295 -10.93 11.50 6.33
C THR A 295 -10.85 10.87 7.73
N ALA A 296 -11.06 9.55 7.82
CA ALA A 296 -11.00 8.83 9.09
C ALA A 296 -9.60 8.88 9.73
N ALA A 297 -8.53 8.80 8.95
CA ALA A 297 -7.16 8.89 9.44
C ALA A 297 -6.84 10.27 10.00
N MET A 298 -7.30 11.35 9.37
CA MET A 298 -7.10 12.71 9.86
C MET A 298 -7.86 12.96 11.18
N GLU A 299 -9.09 12.46 11.30
CA GLU A 299 -9.84 12.51 12.56
C GLU A 299 -9.15 11.69 13.67
N LEU A 300 -8.71 10.47 13.35
CA LEU A 300 -7.97 9.60 14.25
C LEU A 300 -6.73 10.30 14.81
N LEU A 301 -5.91 10.92 13.96
CA LEU A 301 -4.70 11.62 14.37
C LEU A 301 -5.03 12.80 15.32
N ALA A 302 -6.06 13.59 14.99
CA ALA A 302 -6.49 14.71 15.84
C ALA A 302 -6.96 14.25 17.23
N GLU A 303 -7.68 13.13 17.33
CA GLU A 303 -8.10 12.57 18.61
C GLU A 303 -6.92 11.95 19.38
N ALA A 304 -5.98 11.29 18.71
CA ALA A 304 -4.78 10.73 19.32
C ALA A 304 -3.85 11.83 19.90
N GLU A 305 -3.66 12.93 19.16
CA GLU A 305 -2.90 14.11 19.63
C GLU A 305 -3.50 14.68 20.93
N ARG A 306 -4.83 14.82 21.00
CA ARG A 306 -5.53 15.29 22.20
C ARG A 306 -5.48 14.27 23.34
N ALA A 307 -5.54 12.98 23.04
CA ALA A 307 -5.52 11.92 24.05
C ALA A 307 -4.16 11.79 24.74
N ILE A 308 -3.09 11.79 23.95
CA ILE A 308 -1.71 11.62 24.43
C ILE A 308 -1.15 12.96 24.95
N GLY A 309 -1.39 14.05 24.23
CA GLY A 309 -0.89 15.38 24.54
C GLY A 309 0.55 15.59 24.05
N ALA A 310 1.16 16.70 24.46
CA ALA A 310 2.49 17.14 23.99
C ALA A 310 3.59 16.08 24.17
N ALA A 311 3.51 15.23 25.20
CA ALA A 311 4.46 14.14 25.41
C ALA A 311 4.53 13.16 24.22
N GLY A 312 3.43 13.00 23.50
CA GLY A 312 3.36 12.14 22.32
C GLY A 312 4.10 12.69 21.09
N LEU A 313 4.41 13.99 21.10
CA LEU A 313 5.11 14.66 19.99
C LEU A 313 6.63 14.77 20.20
N ILE A 314 7.13 14.14 21.27
CA ILE A 314 8.56 14.18 21.64
C ILE A 314 9.13 12.77 21.57
N ALA A 315 10.20 12.59 20.77
CA ALA A 315 10.94 11.33 20.74
C ALA A 315 11.50 10.99 22.15
N PRO A 316 11.49 9.72 22.56
CA PRO A 316 11.22 8.52 21.77
C PRO A 316 9.76 8.01 21.86
N HIS A 317 8.76 8.87 22.12
CA HIS A 317 7.37 8.40 22.21
C HIS A 317 6.92 7.83 20.85
N PRO A 318 6.38 6.59 20.77
CA PRO A 318 6.10 5.93 19.49
C PRO A 318 5.04 6.64 18.64
N PHE A 319 4.18 7.46 19.23
CA PHE A 319 3.18 8.25 18.51
C PHE A 319 3.83 9.28 17.58
N GLU A 320 4.95 9.89 18.00
CA GLU A 320 5.67 10.91 17.23
C GLU A 320 5.99 10.39 15.81
N ARG A 321 6.63 9.24 15.72
CA ARG A 321 6.95 8.61 14.44
C ARG A 321 5.69 8.18 13.67
N ARG A 322 4.78 7.45 14.31
CA ARG A 322 3.56 6.92 13.65
C ARG A 322 2.70 8.03 13.06
N MET A 323 2.61 9.16 13.75
CA MET A 323 1.89 10.35 13.27
C MET A 323 2.57 10.93 12.02
N ARG A 324 3.90 11.13 12.04
CA ARG A 324 4.65 11.65 10.88
C ARG A 324 4.53 10.72 9.67
N ASP A 325 4.70 9.42 9.88
CA ASP A 325 4.62 8.42 8.83
C ASP A 325 3.24 8.39 8.19
N LEU A 326 2.17 8.33 8.99
CA LEU A 326 0.81 8.29 8.47
C LEU A 326 0.45 9.58 7.73
N ARG A 327 0.79 10.77 8.29
CA ARG A 327 0.56 12.06 7.61
C ARG A 327 1.26 12.14 6.26
N THR A 328 2.50 11.66 6.18
CA THR A 328 3.26 11.63 4.92
C THR A 328 2.62 10.66 3.92
N TYR A 329 2.25 9.45 4.37
CA TYR A 329 1.73 8.42 3.48
C TYR A 329 0.32 8.74 2.96
N LEU A 330 -0.50 9.46 3.72
CA LEU A 330 -1.82 9.90 3.27
C LEU A 330 -1.78 10.88 2.08
N ARG A 331 -0.65 11.49 1.77
CA ARG A 331 -0.50 12.38 0.59
C ARG A 331 -0.26 11.62 -0.71
N GLN A 332 -0.36 10.33 -0.72
CA GLN A 332 -0.26 9.45 -1.91
C GLN A 332 -1.53 9.46 -2.76
N PRO A 333 -1.35 9.21 -4.12
CA PRO A 333 -1.27 10.34 -5.05
C PRO A 333 -2.67 10.90 -5.29
N ASN A 334 -2.79 12.21 -5.42
CA ASN A 334 -4.00 12.91 -5.89
C ASN A 334 -5.29 12.53 -5.11
N PRO A 335 -5.35 12.75 -3.78
CA PRO A 335 -6.56 12.41 -3.00
C PRO A 335 -7.79 13.21 -3.46
N ASP A 336 -7.62 14.49 -3.82
CA ASP A 336 -8.72 15.34 -4.31
C ASP A 336 -9.30 14.83 -5.64
N GLY A 337 -8.42 14.30 -6.52
CA GLY A 337 -8.87 13.68 -7.77
C GLY A 337 -9.70 12.43 -7.54
N ALA A 338 -9.35 11.61 -6.54
CA ALA A 338 -10.15 10.45 -6.17
C ALA A 338 -11.51 10.84 -5.60
N ALA A 339 -11.56 11.87 -4.74
CA ALA A 339 -12.82 12.40 -4.20
C ALA A 339 -13.74 12.91 -5.31
N ALA A 340 -13.19 13.68 -6.28
CA ALA A 340 -13.93 14.18 -7.43
C ALA A 340 -14.43 13.02 -8.33
N ALA A 341 -13.59 12.02 -8.60
CA ALA A 341 -13.97 10.84 -9.38
C ALA A 341 -15.09 10.03 -8.71
N PHE A 342 -15.02 9.86 -7.39
CA PHE A 342 -16.07 9.22 -6.63
C PHE A 342 -17.39 9.97 -6.70
N GLY A 343 -17.39 11.30 -6.51
CA GLY A 343 -18.59 12.13 -6.65
C GLY A 343 -19.21 12.03 -8.04
N ALA A 344 -18.38 12.03 -9.09
CA ALA A 344 -18.83 11.83 -10.46
C ALA A 344 -19.42 10.43 -10.69
N ALA A 345 -18.85 9.38 -10.09
CA ALA A 345 -19.38 8.01 -10.16
C ALA A 345 -20.76 7.88 -9.49
N ILE A 346 -20.96 8.54 -8.36
CA ILE A 346 -22.30 8.61 -7.71
C ILE A 346 -23.31 9.26 -8.64
N ALA A 347 -22.94 10.41 -9.26
CA ALA A 347 -23.85 11.14 -10.16
C ALA A 347 -24.24 10.32 -11.41
N ARG A 348 -23.35 9.45 -11.90
CA ARG A 348 -23.65 8.54 -13.02
C ARG A 348 -24.39 7.26 -12.63
N GLY A 349 -24.55 6.99 -11.33
CA GLY A 349 -25.14 5.75 -10.86
C GLY A 349 -24.20 4.53 -10.88
N ASP A 350 -22.89 4.74 -11.06
CA ASP A 350 -21.87 3.70 -11.01
C ASP A 350 -21.63 3.18 -9.57
N TRP A 351 -22.10 3.92 -8.57
CA TRP A 351 -22.00 3.54 -7.17
C TRP A 351 -23.26 3.92 -6.38
N SER A 352 -23.62 3.05 -5.44
CA SER A 352 -24.65 3.31 -4.44
C SER A 352 -24.24 2.73 -3.08
N PRO A 353 -24.76 3.26 -1.96
CA PRO A 353 -24.58 2.63 -0.65
C PRO A 353 -24.99 1.15 -0.67
N SER A 354 -24.26 0.30 0.05
CA SER A 354 -24.62 -1.11 0.19
C SER A 354 -26.00 -1.22 0.80
N ARG A 355 -26.89 -1.90 0.09
CA ARG A 355 -28.16 -2.38 0.66
C ARG A 355 -28.00 -3.76 1.30
N ASP A 356 -26.83 -4.39 1.15
CA ASP A 356 -26.51 -5.71 1.66
C ASP A 356 -26.13 -5.64 3.16
N CYS A 357 -27.10 -5.27 3.99
CA CYS A 357 -27.10 -5.72 5.36
C CYS A 357 -27.51 -7.19 5.35
N GLY A 358 -26.58 -8.09 4.92
CA GLY A 358 -26.76 -9.53 5.07
C GLY A 358 -27.79 -10.18 4.14
N SER A 359 -27.57 -10.16 2.83
CA SER A 359 -28.20 -11.14 1.93
C SER A 359 -27.35 -12.41 1.79
N GLU A 360 -26.76 -12.90 2.88
CA GLU A 360 -26.64 -14.33 3.03
C GLU A 360 -28.02 -14.81 3.44
N ARG A 361 -28.67 -15.53 2.52
CA ARG A 361 -30.03 -16.08 2.66
C ARG A 361 -30.19 -16.68 4.05
N CYS A 362 -30.95 -16.02 4.93
CA CYS A 362 -31.71 -16.70 5.95
C CYS A 362 -32.65 -17.62 5.18
N GLY A 363 -32.31 -18.89 5.06
CA GLY A 363 -33.18 -19.94 4.63
C GLY A 363 -34.25 -20.13 5.69
N CYS A 364 -35.23 -19.24 5.74
CA CYS A 364 -36.54 -19.52 6.35
C CYS A 364 -37.38 -20.15 5.26
N GLY A 365 -37.26 -21.47 5.15
CA GLY A 365 -38.22 -22.26 4.44
C GLY A 365 -39.61 -22.07 5.10
N SER A 366 -40.55 -21.66 4.32
CA SER A 366 -41.96 -21.87 4.55
C SER A 366 -42.37 -23.30 4.21
#